data_2f9c33847fe015c48968a95d9f2845e3
#
_entry.id   2f9c33847fe015c48968a95d9f2845e3
#
_cell.length_a   1.000
_cell.length_b   1.000
_cell.length_c   1.000
_cell.angle_alpha   90.00
_cell.angle_beta   90.00
_cell.angle_gamma   90.00
#
_symmetry.space_group_name_H-M   'P 1'
#
loop_
_entity.id
_entity.type
_entity.pdbx_description
1 polymer ?
#
loop_
_entity_poly.entity_id
_entity_poly.type
_entity_poly.pdbx_seq_one_letter_code
_entity_poly.pdbx_strand_id
1 'polypeptide(L)'
;YGGTVNLFRLTLPKFGVKCTFVKPRDTEGFKKAIQKNTKGIFGELVGNPGNELMNMPEIAKIAHDEGIPLIVDATYQTPYLCKPFEHGADIVVHSLTKWMAGHGSSMAGILVEGGKFDWMQNDKFPTMTKPYEGYHGLSFAEEFGPTAFTMKARAEGMRDFGPCLSPQNAWNVLQGIE
;
A
#
# COMPACT_ATOMS: atom_id res chain seq x y z
N TYR A 1 -13.30 -0.51 -4.27
CA TYR A 1 -13.54 0.68 -5.10
C TYR A 1 -13.32 0.37 -6.58
N GLY A 2 -14.24 0.85 -7.44
CA GLY A 2 -14.21 0.51 -8.88
C GLY A 2 -12.91 0.91 -9.59
N GLY A 3 -12.33 2.05 -9.25
CA GLY A 3 -11.05 2.49 -9.80
C GLY A 3 -9.91 1.56 -9.44
N THR A 4 -9.86 1.09 -8.19
CA THR A 4 -8.85 0.12 -7.72
C THR A 4 -9.02 -1.24 -8.39
N VAL A 5 -10.27 -1.70 -8.52
CA VAL A 5 -10.58 -2.95 -9.24
C VAL A 5 -10.11 -2.87 -10.70
N ASN A 6 -10.38 -1.75 -11.39
CA ASN A 6 -9.93 -1.55 -12.76
C ASN A 6 -8.40 -1.47 -12.86
N LEU A 7 -7.74 -0.81 -11.92
CA LEU A 7 -6.28 -0.77 -11.84
C LEU A 7 -5.70 -2.20 -11.81
N PHE A 8 -6.17 -3.02 -10.88
CA PHE A 8 -5.67 -4.39 -10.71
C PHE A 8 -6.09 -5.35 -11.84
N ARG A 9 -7.29 -5.21 -12.35
CA ARG A 9 -7.85 -6.13 -13.36
C ARG A 9 -7.42 -5.79 -14.78
N LEU A 10 -7.29 -4.51 -15.12
CA LEU A 10 -7.13 -4.07 -16.51
C LEU A 10 -5.79 -3.37 -16.76
N THR A 11 -5.32 -2.54 -15.83
CA THR A 11 -4.15 -1.69 -16.04
C THR A 11 -2.85 -2.41 -15.70
N LEU A 12 -2.71 -2.92 -14.49
CA LEU A 12 -1.49 -3.58 -14.03
C LEU A 12 -1.09 -4.82 -14.85
N PRO A 13 -2.04 -5.64 -15.37
CA PRO A 13 -1.68 -6.75 -16.26
C PRO A 13 -0.92 -6.33 -17.53
N LYS A 14 -1.12 -5.11 -18.03
CA LYS A 14 -0.36 -4.56 -19.16
C LYS A 14 1.12 -4.38 -18.84
N PHE A 15 1.46 -4.28 -17.56
CA PHE A 15 2.83 -4.18 -17.04
C PHE A 15 3.33 -5.51 -16.45
N GLY A 16 2.65 -6.63 -16.74
CA GLY A 16 3.06 -7.95 -16.26
C GLY A 16 2.68 -8.27 -14.80
N VAL A 17 1.95 -7.39 -14.11
CA VAL A 17 1.49 -7.61 -12.74
C VAL A 17 0.15 -8.32 -12.77
N LYS A 18 0.09 -9.53 -12.21
CA LYS A 18 -1.13 -10.33 -12.09
C LYS A 18 -1.75 -10.16 -10.70
N CYS A 19 -3.08 -10.08 -10.65
CA CYS A 19 -3.83 -9.97 -9.40
C CYS A 19 -4.89 -11.05 -9.33
N THR A 20 -4.99 -11.70 -8.16
CA THR A 20 -6.07 -12.65 -7.84
C THR A 20 -7.00 -11.98 -6.85
N PHE A 21 -8.30 -11.94 -7.16
CA PHE A 21 -9.30 -11.34 -6.29
C PHE A 21 -9.86 -12.40 -5.34
N VAL A 22 -9.89 -12.08 -4.06
CA VAL A 22 -10.41 -12.93 -2.98
C VAL A 22 -11.47 -12.15 -2.22
N LYS A 23 -12.50 -12.84 -1.70
CA LYS A 23 -13.51 -12.18 -0.85
C LYS A 23 -12.87 -11.71 0.46
N PRO A 24 -13.26 -10.54 1.02
CA PRO A 24 -12.59 -9.92 2.18
C PRO A 24 -12.52 -10.78 3.45
N ARG A 25 -13.43 -11.75 3.60
CA ARG A 25 -13.49 -12.64 4.78
C ARG A 25 -13.08 -14.08 4.49
N ASP A 26 -12.67 -14.37 3.27
CA ASP A 26 -12.27 -15.73 2.86
C ASP A 26 -10.76 -15.92 3.12
N THR A 27 -10.39 -16.13 4.37
CA THR A 27 -9.00 -16.33 4.78
C THR A 27 -8.35 -17.53 4.11
N GLU A 28 -9.10 -18.61 3.90
CA GLU A 28 -8.61 -19.79 3.16
C GLU A 28 -8.42 -19.47 1.66
N GLY A 29 -9.26 -18.62 1.10
CA GLY A 29 -9.08 -18.11 -0.26
C GLY A 29 -7.79 -17.31 -0.40
N PHE A 30 -7.45 -16.46 0.58
CA PHE A 30 -6.16 -15.74 0.59
C PHE A 30 -4.98 -16.70 0.60
N LYS A 31 -4.96 -17.70 1.50
CA LYS A 31 -3.89 -18.71 1.54
C LYS A 31 -3.72 -19.43 0.21
N LYS A 32 -4.83 -19.87 -0.40
CA LYS A 32 -4.82 -20.59 -1.68
C LYS A 32 -4.40 -19.72 -2.87
N ALA A 33 -4.64 -18.40 -2.80
CA ALA A 33 -4.31 -17.47 -3.86
C ALA A 33 -2.82 -17.10 -3.89
N ILE A 34 -2.11 -17.23 -2.78
CA ILE A 34 -0.68 -16.91 -2.70
C ILE A 34 0.13 -17.91 -3.53
N GLN A 35 1.02 -17.38 -4.35
CA GLN A 35 1.94 -18.12 -5.21
C GLN A 35 3.38 -17.72 -4.87
N LYS A 36 4.36 -18.51 -5.33
CA LYS A 36 5.80 -18.23 -5.12
C LYS A 36 6.21 -16.80 -5.52
N ASN A 37 5.59 -16.24 -6.55
CA ASN A 37 5.86 -14.90 -7.05
C ASN A 37 4.92 -13.81 -6.50
N THR A 38 4.05 -14.12 -5.54
CA THR A 38 3.20 -13.12 -4.89
C THR A 38 4.08 -12.14 -4.09
N LYS A 39 3.82 -10.83 -4.27
CA LYS A 39 4.62 -9.75 -3.70
C LYS A 39 3.91 -8.98 -2.58
N GLY A 40 2.63 -9.19 -2.39
CA GLY A 40 1.87 -8.53 -1.34
C GLY A 40 0.39 -8.84 -1.41
N ILE A 41 -0.30 -8.54 -0.34
CA ILE A 41 -1.76 -8.54 -0.29
C ILE A 41 -2.21 -7.09 -0.20
N PHE A 42 -3.18 -6.72 -1.02
CA PHE A 42 -3.83 -5.41 -0.98
C PHE A 42 -5.31 -5.58 -0.62
N GLY A 43 -5.82 -4.74 0.27
CA GLY A 43 -7.24 -4.71 0.57
C GLY A 43 -7.73 -3.36 1.06
N GLU A 44 -9.02 -3.08 0.85
CA GLU A 44 -9.69 -1.96 1.52
C GLU A 44 -10.18 -2.43 2.89
N LEU A 45 -9.89 -1.66 3.94
CA LEU A 45 -10.33 -2.01 5.30
C LEU A 45 -11.86 -2.09 5.39
N VAL A 46 -12.54 -1.14 4.77
CA VAL A 46 -13.99 -1.20 4.52
C VAL A 46 -14.23 -1.04 3.03
N GLY A 47 -14.79 -2.05 2.42
CA GLY A 47 -15.01 -2.11 0.98
C GLY A 47 -16.07 -1.12 0.48
N ASN A 48 -15.85 -0.52 -0.67
CA ASN A 48 -16.78 0.36 -1.35
C ASN A 48 -17.29 -0.32 -2.65
N PRO A 49 -18.60 -0.56 -2.83
CA PRO A 49 -19.74 -0.03 -2.07
C PRO A 49 -20.30 -0.97 -0.99
N GLY A 50 -19.77 -2.19 -0.85
CA GLY A 50 -20.41 -3.24 -0.05
C GLY A 50 -20.28 -3.06 1.47
N ASN A 51 -19.45 -2.14 1.95
CA ASN A 51 -19.17 -1.91 3.38
C ASN A 51 -18.71 -3.18 4.13
N GLU A 52 -18.16 -4.16 3.41
CA GLU A 52 -17.59 -5.35 4.03
C GLU A 52 -16.28 -4.99 4.74
N LEU A 53 -16.18 -5.40 5.99
CA LEU A 53 -14.97 -5.21 6.79
C LEU A 53 -13.99 -6.35 6.54
N MET A 54 -12.75 -6.00 6.19
CA MET A 54 -11.65 -6.95 6.06
C MET A 54 -11.20 -7.46 7.43
N ASN A 55 -11.00 -8.78 7.57
CA ASN A 55 -10.37 -9.34 8.78
C ASN A 55 -8.85 -9.13 8.72
N MET A 56 -8.45 -7.89 8.97
CA MET A 56 -7.07 -7.43 8.80
C MET A 56 -6.05 -8.23 9.63
N PRO A 57 -6.25 -8.52 10.93
CA PRO A 57 -5.27 -9.27 11.71
C PRO A 57 -4.99 -10.68 11.17
N GLU A 58 -6.01 -11.40 10.72
CA GLU A 58 -5.82 -12.73 10.12
C GLU A 58 -5.15 -12.66 8.76
N ILE A 59 -5.53 -11.68 7.92
CA ILE A 59 -4.92 -11.50 6.60
C ILE A 59 -3.46 -11.04 6.75
N ALA A 60 -3.16 -10.17 7.73
CA ALA A 60 -1.80 -9.77 8.06
C ALA A 60 -0.95 -10.99 8.45
N LYS A 61 -1.49 -11.86 9.33
CA LYS A 61 -0.80 -13.09 9.69
C LYS A 61 -0.50 -13.96 8.47
N ILE A 62 -1.47 -14.14 7.58
CA ILE A 62 -1.29 -14.92 6.35
C ILE A 62 -0.20 -14.30 5.47
N ALA A 63 -0.19 -12.97 5.31
CA ALA A 63 0.81 -12.27 4.54
C ALA A 63 2.21 -12.45 5.14
N HIS A 64 2.35 -12.27 6.46
CA HIS A 64 3.62 -12.36 7.15
C HIS A 64 4.15 -13.80 7.23
N ASP A 65 3.29 -14.81 7.43
CA ASP A 65 3.68 -16.22 7.37
C ASP A 65 4.31 -16.57 6.00
N GLU A 66 3.91 -15.87 4.93
CA GLU A 66 4.45 -16.03 3.58
C GLU A 66 5.56 -15.02 3.24
N GLY A 67 5.96 -14.19 4.18
CA GLY A 67 7.01 -13.18 4.02
C GLY A 67 6.68 -12.12 2.98
N ILE A 68 5.42 -11.67 2.91
CA ILE A 68 4.95 -10.60 2.03
C ILE A 68 4.18 -9.53 2.83
N PRO A 69 4.21 -8.26 2.41
CA PRO A 69 3.54 -7.18 3.13
C PRO A 69 2.02 -7.19 2.90
N LEU A 70 1.30 -6.71 3.92
CA LEU A 70 -0.10 -6.32 3.81
C LEU A 70 -0.20 -4.81 3.56
N ILE A 71 -0.83 -4.44 2.44
CA ILE A 71 -1.10 -3.06 2.04
C ILE A 71 -2.60 -2.79 2.24
N VAL A 72 -2.93 -1.76 3.00
CA VAL A 72 -4.32 -1.47 3.38
C VAL A 72 -4.72 -0.07 2.92
N ASP A 73 -5.79 -0.01 2.13
CA ASP A 73 -6.49 1.25 1.89
C ASP A 73 -7.45 1.52 3.06
N ALA A 74 -7.14 2.55 3.85
CA ALA A 74 -7.91 2.96 4.99
C ALA A 74 -8.58 4.35 4.79
N THR A 75 -8.90 4.67 3.54
CA THR A 75 -9.50 5.95 3.15
C THR A 75 -10.77 6.26 3.94
N TYR A 76 -11.63 5.27 4.18
CA TYR A 76 -12.90 5.45 4.89
C TYR A 76 -12.72 5.79 6.36
N GLN A 77 -11.79 5.10 7.04
CA GLN A 77 -11.63 5.19 8.49
C GLN A 77 -10.81 6.39 8.91
N THR A 78 -9.89 6.81 8.07
CA THR A 78 -8.82 7.75 8.43
C THR A 78 -8.00 7.26 9.64
N PRO A 79 -6.87 7.87 9.99
CA PRO A 79 -6.14 7.50 11.21
C PRO A 79 -6.91 7.77 12.51
N TYR A 80 -8.00 8.55 12.44
CA TYR A 80 -8.82 8.87 13.60
C TYR A 80 -9.65 7.66 14.08
N LEU A 81 -10.31 6.95 13.15
CA LEU A 81 -11.18 5.82 13.51
C LEU A 81 -10.42 4.49 13.59
N CYS A 82 -9.34 4.33 12.84
CA CYS A 82 -8.54 3.10 12.85
C CYS A 82 -7.09 3.39 12.47
N LYS A 83 -6.17 2.78 13.20
CA LYS A 83 -4.73 2.79 12.92
C LYS A 83 -4.31 1.40 12.41
N PRO A 84 -4.30 1.15 11.10
CA PRO A 84 -4.07 -0.19 10.55
C PRO A 84 -2.76 -0.85 10.97
N PHE A 85 -1.73 -0.06 11.28
CA PHE A 85 -0.44 -0.57 11.77
C PHE A 85 -0.54 -1.30 13.12
N GLU A 86 -1.52 -0.95 13.95
CA GLU A 86 -1.79 -1.64 15.22
C GLU A 86 -2.43 -3.02 15.00
N HIS A 87 -2.90 -3.28 13.78
CA HIS A 87 -3.59 -4.50 13.37
C HIS A 87 -2.84 -5.30 12.30
N GLY A 88 -1.57 -4.98 12.06
CA GLY A 88 -0.68 -5.76 11.22
C GLY A 88 -0.52 -5.30 9.78
N ALA A 89 -1.07 -4.14 9.40
CA ALA A 89 -0.72 -3.54 8.11
C ALA A 89 0.75 -3.09 8.07
N ASP A 90 1.41 -3.25 6.93
CA ASP A 90 2.79 -2.81 6.72
C ASP A 90 2.86 -1.49 5.96
N ILE A 91 1.92 -1.31 5.03
CA ILE A 91 1.78 -0.10 4.23
C ILE A 91 0.31 0.31 4.26
N VAL A 92 0.06 1.60 4.48
CA VAL A 92 -1.28 2.17 4.47
C VAL A 92 -1.38 3.23 3.40
N VAL A 93 -2.47 3.20 2.64
CA VAL A 93 -2.78 4.24 1.65
C VAL A 93 -4.09 4.93 2.02
N HIS A 94 -4.16 6.22 1.75
CA HIS A 94 -5.39 6.99 1.87
C HIS A 94 -5.58 7.87 0.64
N SER A 95 -6.78 7.88 0.11
CA SER A 95 -7.22 8.99 -0.73
C SER A 95 -7.50 10.19 0.18
N LEU A 96 -6.55 11.11 0.25
CA LEU A 96 -6.72 12.38 1.00
C LEU A 96 -7.85 13.24 0.43
N THR A 97 -8.23 12.98 -0.82
CA THR A 97 -9.39 13.57 -1.51
C THR A 97 -10.69 13.44 -0.71
N LYS A 98 -10.80 12.40 0.14
CA LYS A 98 -12.02 12.00 0.83
C LYS A 98 -12.08 12.61 2.23
N TRP A 99 -12.20 11.77 3.25
CA TRP A 99 -12.46 12.19 4.63
C TRP A 99 -11.35 13.04 5.26
N MET A 100 -10.09 12.81 4.91
CA MET A 100 -8.98 13.56 5.48
C MET A 100 -8.97 15.03 5.02
N ALA A 101 -9.23 15.31 3.75
CA ALA A 101 -9.45 16.70 3.32
C ALA A 101 -10.82 17.25 3.72
N GLY A 102 -11.84 16.38 3.79
CA GLY A 102 -13.15 16.65 4.33
C GLY A 102 -14.07 17.57 3.52
N HIS A 103 -13.58 18.28 2.52
CA HIS A 103 -14.29 19.38 1.85
C HIS A 103 -14.59 19.15 0.36
N GLY A 104 -14.12 18.04 -0.22
CA GLY A 104 -14.30 17.76 -1.65
C GLY A 104 -13.61 18.75 -2.61
N SER A 105 -12.69 19.55 -2.11
CA SER A 105 -12.05 20.65 -2.83
C SER A 105 -10.67 20.29 -3.41
N SER A 106 -10.09 19.15 -3.03
CA SER A 106 -8.72 18.80 -3.39
C SER A 106 -8.59 17.34 -3.78
N MET A 107 -7.73 17.07 -4.76
CA MET A 107 -7.31 15.71 -5.07
C MET A 107 -5.92 15.46 -4.51
N ALA A 108 -5.79 14.44 -3.66
CA ALA A 108 -4.53 14.08 -3.05
C ALA A 108 -4.54 12.61 -2.61
N GLY A 109 -3.36 12.07 -2.40
CA GLY A 109 -3.16 10.74 -1.82
C GLY A 109 -1.93 10.72 -0.94
N ILE A 110 -1.90 9.77 -0.01
CA ILE A 110 -0.73 9.52 0.82
C ILE A 110 -0.49 8.02 0.94
N LEU A 111 0.78 7.67 0.97
CA LEU A 111 1.27 6.35 1.27
C LEU A 111 2.13 6.46 2.52
N VAL A 112 1.88 5.59 3.49
CA VAL A 112 2.58 5.55 4.78
C VAL A 112 3.14 4.15 4.99
N GLU A 113 4.42 4.06 5.34
CA GLU A 113 5.10 2.82 5.69
C GLU A 113 5.14 2.64 7.21
N GLY A 114 4.84 1.44 7.70
CA GLY A 114 4.87 1.12 9.13
C GLY A 114 6.27 0.89 9.69
N GLY A 115 7.25 0.66 8.84
CA GLY A 115 8.66 0.48 9.19
C GLY A 115 8.99 -0.82 9.91
N LYS A 116 8.07 -1.78 9.98
CA LYS A 116 8.24 -3.06 10.70
C LYS A 116 8.47 -4.25 9.77
N PHE A 117 8.11 -4.14 8.50
CA PHE A 117 8.28 -5.23 7.54
C PHE A 117 9.76 -5.38 7.17
N ASP A 118 10.29 -6.60 7.36
CA ASP A 118 11.66 -6.92 6.97
C ASP A 118 11.73 -7.27 5.48
N TRP A 119 12.19 -6.34 4.67
CA TRP A 119 12.38 -6.53 3.22
C TRP A 119 13.47 -7.54 2.89
N MET A 120 14.35 -7.87 3.85
CA MET A 120 15.49 -8.76 3.67
C MET A 120 15.20 -10.21 4.11
N GLN A 121 14.04 -10.49 4.69
CA GLN A 121 13.71 -11.82 5.24
C GLN A 121 13.66 -12.94 4.20
N ASN A 122 13.56 -12.60 2.91
CA ASN A 122 13.53 -13.57 1.81
C ASN A 122 13.91 -12.92 0.47
N ASP A 123 14.04 -13.73 -0.60
CA ASP A 123 14.44 -13.29 -1.93
C ASP A 123 13.29 -12.72 -2.79
N LYS A 124 12.12 -12.48 -2.21
CA LYS A 124 10.95 -11.99 -2.96
C LYS A 124 11.10 -10.56 -3.46
N PHE A 125 11.96 -9.75 -2.83
CA PHE A 125 12.07 -8.31 -3.08
C PHE A 125 13.45 -7.88 -3.57
N PRO A 126 13.97 -8.45 -4.69
CA PRO A 126 15.31 -8.11 -5.16
C PRO A 126 15.48 -6.63 -5.50
N THR A 127 14.40 -5.94 -5.86
CA THR A 127 14.44 -4.49 -6.13
C THR A 127 14.60 -3.64 -4.87
N MET A 128 14.39 -4.21 -3.69
CA MET A 128 14.64 -3.58 -2.39
C MET A 128 16.03 -3.92 -1.85
N THR A 129 16.51 -5.14 -2.11
CA THR A 129 17.65 -5.74 -1.42
C THR A 129 18.93 -5.82 -2.27
N LYS A 130 18.82 -5.64 -3.59
CA LYS A 130 20.00 -5.63 -4.49
C LYS A 130 20.46 -4.21 -4.79
N PRO A 131 21.75 -4.04 -5.13
CA PRO A 131 22.28 -2.76 -5.59
C PRO A 131 21.47 -2.18 -6.76
N TYR A 132 21.08 -0.91 -6.63
CA TYR A 132 20.31 -0.18 -7.62
C TYR A 132 21.21 0.84 -8.33
N GLU A 133 21.50 0.61 -9.60
CA GLU A 133 22.42 1.44 -10.41
C GLU A 133 21.94 2.89 -10.54
N GLY A 134 20.62 3.12 -10.64
CA GLY A 134 20.01 4.44 -10.72
C GLY A 134 20.20 5.30 -9.45
N TYR A 135 20.77 4.72 -8.38
CA TYR A 135 21.10 5.40 -7.13
C TYR A 135 22.47 4.97 -6.60
N HIS A 136 23.46 5.00 -7.49
CA HIS A 136 24.89 4.74 -7.17
C HIS A 136 25.17 3.37 -6.55
N GLY A 137 24.34 2.36 -6.86
CA GLY A 137 24.55 0.99 -6.39
C GLY A 137 24.11 0.73 -4.96
N LEU A 138 23.36 1.63 -4.31
CA LEU A 138 22.83 1.37 -2.97
C LEU A 138 21.72 0.30 -2.98
N SER A 139 21.57 -0.40 -1.84
CA SER A 139 20.42 -1.26 -1.54
C SER A 139 19.44 -0.46 -0.66
N PHE A 140 18.19 -0.34 -1.10
CA PHE A 140 17.21 0.46 -0.34
C PHE A 140 16.95 -0.13 1.05
N ALA A 141 16.86 -1.45 1.17
CA ALA A 141 16.61 -2.11 2.46
C ALA A 141 17.76 -1.90 3.45
N GLU A 142 19.01 -2.00 2.98
CA GLU A 142 20.19 -1.84 3.84
C GLU A 142 20.40 -0.38 4.25
N GLU A 143 20.25 0.55 3.30
CA GLU A 143 20.55 1.96 3.54
C GLU A 143 19.47 2.67 4.36
N PHE A 144 18.18 2.37 4.07
CA PHE A 144 17.06 3.12 4.64
C PHE A 144 16.25 2.35 5.69
N GLY A 145 16.51 1.05 5.88
CA GLY A 145 15.87 0.25 6.92
C GLY A 145 14.35 0.44 7.01
N PRO A 146 13.82 0.99 8.12
CA PRO A 146 12.39 1.16 8.33
C PRO A 146 11.65 2.06 7.32
N THR A 147 12.38 2.82 6.52
CA THR A 147 11.81 3.73 5.50
C THR A 147 12.15 3.31 4.08
N ALA A 148 12.65 2.10 3.89
CA ALA A 148 13.16 1.60 2.62
C ALA A 148 12.12 1.65 1.49
N PHE A 149 10.88 1.24 1.76
CA PHE A 149 9.81 1.27 0.77
C PHE A 149 9.44 2.71 0.38
N THR A 150 9.30 3.59 1.36
CA THR A 150 8.98 5.01 1.12
C THR A 150 10.09 5.68 0.30
N MET A 151 11.36 5.41 0.62
CA MET A 151 12.49 5.97 -0.12
C MET A 151 12.54 5.45 -1.55
N LYS A 152 12.28 4.16 -1.77
CA LYS A 152 12.17 3.58 -3.11
C LYS A 152 10.97 4.16 -3.87
N ALA A 153 9.82 4.28 -3.24
CA ALA A 153 8.64 4.88 -3.86
C ALA A 153 8.90 6.32 -4.31
N ARG A 154 9.70 7.09 -3.56
CA ARG A 154 10.14 8.44 -3.95
C ARG A 154 11.15 8.41 -5.09
N ALA A 155 12.16 7.54 -4.98
CA ALA A 155 13.26 7.49 -5.93
C ALA A 155 12.86 6.98 -7.33
N GLU A 156 11.92 6.05 -7.40
CA GLU A 156 11.41 5.50 -8.67
C GLU A 156 9.99 5.97 -8.96
N GLY A 157 9.04 5.74 -8.05
CA GLY A 157 7.64 6.03 -8.30
C GLY A 157 7.37 7.52 -8.53
N MET A 158 7.76 8.38 -7.61
CA MET A 158 7.51 9.82 -7.72
C MET A 158 8.41 10.46 -8.76
N ARG A 159 9.72 10.18 -8.73
CA ARG A 159 10.67 10.80 -9.64
C ARG A 159 10.40 10.43 -11.11
N ASP A 160 10.18 9.14 -11.37
CA ASP A 160 10.15 8.65 -12.75
C ASP A 160 8.75 8.71 -13.38
N PHE A 161 7.68 8.57 -12.58
CA PHE A 161 6.29 8.66 -13.05
C PHE A 161 5.64 10.02 -12.79
N GLY A 162 6.26 10.88 -11.98
CA GLY A 162 5.90 12.27 -11.81
C GLY A 162 4.66 12.59 -10.96
N PRO A 163 4.06 11.70 -10.14
CA PRO A 163 2.98 12.11 -9.26
C PRO A 163 3.50 13.16 -8.27
N CYS A 164 2.80 14.28 -8.21
CA CYS A 164 3.19 15.40 -7.36
C CYS A 164 1.96 16.03 -6.73
N LEU A 165 2.01 16.22 -5.41
CA LEU A 165 1.00 16.97 -4.69
C LEU A 165 1.31 18.47 -4.81
N SER A 166 0.38 19.26 -5.37
CA SER A 166 0.57 20.71 -5.44
C SER A 166 0.54 21.34 -4.03
N PRO A 167 1.30 22.40 -3.78
CA PRO A 167 1.27 23.13 -2.50
C PRO A 167 -0.13 23.58 -2.10
N GLN A 168 -0.95 24.01 -3.07
CA GLN A 168 -2.33 24.44 -2.81
C GLN A 168 -3.20 23.26 -2.33
N ASN A 169 -3.08 22.08 -2.96
CA ASN A 169 -3.83 20.92 -2.52
C ASN A 169 -3.33 20.42 -1.15
N ALA A 170 -2.02 20.48 -0.89
CA ALA A 170 -1.46 20.16 0.43
C ALA A 170 -2.04 21.07 1.52
N TRP A 171 -2.10 22.38 1.25
CA TRP A 171 -2.71 23.36 2.14
C TRP A 171 -4.17 23.04 2.43
N ASN A 172 -4.97 22.79 1.39
CA ASN A 172 -6.39 22.47 1.55
C ASN A 172 -6.62 21.17 2.33
N VAL A 173 -5.76 20.16 2.13
CA VAL A 173 -5.84 18.90 2.90
C VAL A 173 -5.54 19.14 4.37
N LEU A 174 -4.52 19.96 4.69
CA LEU A 174 -4.18 20.30 6.08
C LEU A 174 -5.36 20.91 6.83
N GLN A 175 -6.16 21.77 6.18
CA GLN A 175 -7.36 22.35 6.79
C GLN A 175 -8.40 21.30 7.19
N GLY A 176 -8.44 20.16 6.53
CA GLY A 176 -9.36 19.07 6.85
C GLY A 176 -8.84 18.12 7.93
N ILE A 177 -7.53 18.17 8.20
CA ILE A 177 -6.89 17.31 9.22
C ILE A 177 -6.93 17.95 10.61
N GLU A 178 -7.00 19.27 10.70
CA GLU A 178 -7.13 20.05 11.94
C GLU A 178 -8.50 19.84 12.60
#